data_19412b76d89d10e9c25bd11f3f7ad2c0
#
_entry.id   19412b76d89d10e9c25bd11f3f7ad2c0
#
_cell.length_a   1.000
_cell.length_b   1.000
_cell.length_c   1.000
_cell.angle_alpha   90.00
_cell.angle_beta   90.00
_cell.angle_gamma   90.00
#
_symmetry.space_group_name_H-M   'P 1'
#
loop_
_entity.id
_entity.type
_entity.pdbx_description
1 polymer ?
#
loop_
_entity_poly.entity_id
_entity_poly.type
_entity_poly.pdbx_seq_one_letter_code
_entity_poly.pdbx_strand_id
1 'polypeptide(L)'
;MKTILVTGGAGYIGSHTILELLKEGSEECEVLILDDFSNSNPLIINKLNKMVNNVKVYARDCRDTIDDILTNHKIDGVIHFAASKAVGESVNNPLEYYDNNINSLLNILDACKRFDIRSLVFSSSCSLYGDVDKLPVNEDTELSDPQSPYAYTKLVGERIISDFCNSNSNISVVSLRYFNPVGAHESGEIGEYPITKPNNILPVICNSADTGEEMVVFGDTYDTRDGSCIRDYVHVSDIARAHVDSLNYMSSNVGICDVINLGSGDGVSVLELIKTFEEVNGVNINYKISDAREGDIVQIYSDSSKAKKLLGWETKYDIKDMVSSAWKWHKNL
;
A
#
# COMPACT_ATOMS: atom_id res chain seq x y z
N MET A 1 -11.97 16.90 -17.50
CA MET A 1 -10.71 16.45 -16.84
C MET A 1 -11.00 16.36 -15.34
N LYS A 2 -10.82 15.20 -14.73
CA LYS A 2 -10.95 14.99 -13.27
C LYS A 2 -9.66 15.42 -12.59
N THR A 3 -9.74 15.94 -11.36
CA THR A 3 -8.57 16.26 -10.55
C THR A 3 -8.55 15.37 -9.30
N ILE A 4 -7.51 14.57 -9.13
CA ILE A 4 -7.35 13.64 -8.01
C ILE A 4 -6.20 14.12 -7.13
N LEU A 5 -6.47 14.30 -5.84
CA LEU A 5 -5.45 14.55 -4.82
C LEU A 5 -4.91 13.22 -4.30
N VAL A 6 -3.60 13.01 -4.44
CA VAL A 6 -2.90 11.81 -3.95
C VAL A 6 -1.94 12.22 -2.85
N THR A 7 -2.28 11.94 -1.60
CA THR A 7 -1.39 12.18 -0.47
C THR A 7 -0.42 11.01 -0.31
N GLY A 8 0.85 11.28 -0.03
CA GLY A 8 1.89 10.24 -0.05
C GLY A 8 2.18 9.74 -1.47
N GLY A 9 1.92 10.58 -2.49
CA GLY A 9 2.02 10.20 -3.89
C GLY A 9 3.44 9.93 -4.40
N ALA A 10 4.46 10.42 -3.73
CA ALA A 10 5.86 10.11 -4.02
C ALA A 10 6.32 8.78 -3.39
N GLY A 11 5.47 8.14 -2.57
CA GLY A 11 5.72 6.84 -1.99
C GLY A 11 5.59 5.69 -2.99
N TYR A 12 5.88 4.47 -2.53
CA TYR A 12 5.89 3.25 -3.34
C TYR A 12 4.55 2.98 -4.03
N ILE A 13 3.46 2.82 -3.26
CA ILE A 13 2.13 2.53 -3.83
C ILE A 13 1.57 3.78 -4.54
N GLY A 14 1.79 4.97 -3.96
CA GLY A 14 1.31 6.24 -4.52
C GLY A 14 1.84 6.50 -5.92
N SER A 15 3.13 6.32 -6.17
CA SER A 15 3.74 6.51 -7.49
C SER A 15 3.19 5.56 -8.55
N HIS A 16 2.97 4.28 -8.21
CA HIS A 16 2.33 3.32 -9.12
C HIS A 16 0.86 3.68 -9.38
N THR A 17 0.14 4.17 -8.37
CA THR A 17 -1.25 4.61 -8.54
C THR A 17 -1.36 5.83 -9.46
N ILE A 18 -0.39 6.74 -9.41
CA ILE A 18 -0.33 7.89 -10.32
C ILE A 18 -0.12 7.42 -11.77
N LEU A 19 0.75 6.44 -12.00
CA LEU A 19 0.92 5.85 -13.34
C LEU A 19 -0.37 5.21 -13.84
N GLU A 20 -1.10 4.51 -12.98
CA GLU A 20 -2.37 3.87 -13.34
C GLU A 20 -3.49 4.91 -13.60
N LEU A 21 -3.54 6.01 -12.84
CA LEU A 21 -4.47 7.13 -13.09
C LEU A 21 -4.23 7.83 -14.42
N LEU A 22 -2.98 7.95 -14.84
CA LEU A 22 -2.54 8.75 -16.00
C LEU A 22 -2.09 7.90 -17.19
N LYS A 23 -2.35 6.59 -17.16
CA LYS A 23 -1.98 5.72 -18.29
C LYS A 23 -2.74 6.09 -19.56
N GLU A 24 -2.15 5.79 -20.70
CA GLU A 24 -2.75 6.02 -22.01
C GLU A 24 -4.11 5.29 -22.13
N GLY A 25 -5.13 6.01 -22.61
CA GLY A 25 -6.50 5.49 -22.71
C GLY A 25 -7.36 5.64 -21.44
N SER A 26 -6.81 6.15 -20.34
CA SER A 26 -7.61 6.55 -19.17
C SER A 26 -8.38 7.85 -19.46
N GLU A 27 -9.41 8.12 -18.62
CA GLU A 27 -10.07 9.44 -18.66
C GLU A 27 -9.05 10.55 -18.38
N GLU A 28 -9.20 11.70 -19.07
CA GLU A 28 -8.33 12.86 -18.80
C GLU A 28 -8.36 13.22 -17.32
N CYS A 29 -7.20 13.11 -16.68
CA CYS A 29 -7.01 13.34 -15.26
C CYS A 29 -5.82 14.27 -15.01
N GLU A 30 -5.95 15.16 -14.00
CA GLU A 30 -4.84 15.87 -13.37
C GLU A 30 -4.61 15.26 -11.99
N VAL A 31 -3.35 15.00 -11.65
CA VAL A 31 -2.98 14.50 -10.32
C VAL A 31 -2.23 15.56 -9.54
N LEU A 32 -2.73 15.84 -8.34
CA LEU A 32 -2.03 16.68 -7.36
C LEU A 32 -1.41 15.76 -6.32
N ILE A 33 -0.09 15.77 -6.23
CA ILE A 33 0.65 15.05 -5.20
C ILE A 33 0.81 15.96 -3.98
N LEU A 34 0.42 15.47 -2.80
CA LEU A 34 0.72 16.07 -1.52
C LEU A 34 1.64 15.13 -0.74
N ASP A 35 2.91 15.51 -0.57
CA ASP A 35 3.94 14.65 0.05
C ASP A 35 4.99 15.54 0.72
N ASP A 36 5.37 15.27 1.95
CA ASP A 36 6.39 16.01 2.69
C ASP A 36 7.80 15.46 2.46
N PHE A 37 7.90 14.34 1.73
CA PHE A 37 9.14 13.60 1.45
C PHE A 37 9.87 13.09 2.70
N SER A 38 9.21 13.01 3.84
CA SER A 38 9.79 12.45 5.08
C SER A 38 10.11 10.96 4.95
N ASN A 39 9.31 10.23 4.15
CA ASN A 39 9.46 8.79 3.94
C ASN A 39 9.40 8.38 2.45
N SER A 40 9.66 9.31 1.55
CA SER A 40 9.69 9.11 0.10
C SER A 40 10.87 9.83 -0.53
N ASN A 41 11.34 9.33 -1.69
CA ASN A 41 12.47 9.95 -2.38
C ASN A 41 11.97 10.93 -3.46
N PRO A 42 12.34 12.23 -3.40
CA PRO A 42 11.93 13.22 -4.40
C PRO A 42 12.33 12.88 -5.83
N LEU A 43 13.33 12.02 -6.06
CA LEU A 43 13.72 11.55 -7.39
C LEU A 43 12.61 10.80 -8.10
N ILE A 44 11.67 10.20 -7.37
CA ILE A 44 10.47 9.55 -7.94
C ILE A 44 9.67 10.53 -8.78
N ILE A 45 9.54 11.79 -8.34
CA ILE A 45 8.83 12.82 -9.09
C ILE A 45 9.48 13.07 -10.46
N ASN A 46 10.81 13.10 -10.52
CA ASN A 46 11.53 13.26 -11.78
C ASN A 46 11.30 12.07 -12.73
N LYS A 47 11.22 10.85 -12.19
CA LYS A 47 10.92 9.64 -12.96
C LYS A 47 9.45 9.66 -13.43
N LEU A 48 8.49 9.99 -12.57
CA LEU A 48 7.08 10.15 -12.94
C LEU A 48 6.89 11.16 -14.08
N ASN A 49 7.49 12.34 -13.97
CA ASN A 49 7.38 13.40 -14.99
C ASN A 49 7.97 13.04 -16.37
N LYS A 50 8.80 11.98 -16.44
CA LYS A 50 9.27 11.41 -17.73
C LYS A 50 8.27 10.42 -18.34
N MET A 51 7.41 9.84 -17.53
CA MET A 51 6.49 8.76 -17.94
C MET A 51 5.07 9.29 -18.19
N VAL A 52 4.65 10.29 -17.42
CA VAL A 52 3.29 10.85 -17.49
C VAL A 52 3.31 12.38 -17.43
N ASN A 53 2.22 12.97 -17.92
CA ASN A 53 1.97 14.41 -17.84
C ASN A 53 0.86 14.70 -16.82
N ASN A 54 0.56 15.98 -16.59
CA ASN A 54 -0.53 16.46 -15.73
C ASN A 54 -0.34 16.10 -14.24
N VAL A 55 0.90 16.16 -13.76
CA VAL A 55 1.24 16.00 -12.34
C VAL A 55 1.69 17.34 -11.76
N LYS A 56 1.10 17.74 -10.65
CA LYS A 56 1.56 18.86 -9.82
C LYS A 56 1.95 18.35 -8.44
N VAL A 57 2.98 18.94 -7.84
CA VAL A 57 3.53 18.50 -6.55
C VAL A 57 3.48 19.64 -5.54
N TYR A 58 2.95 19.32 -4.38
CA TYR A 58 2.92 20.18 -3.19
C TYR A 58 3.74 19.49 -2.09
N ALA A 59 4.93 20.03 -1.83
CA ALA A 59 5.83 19.55 -0.77
C ALA A 59 5.31 20.07 0.59
N ARG A 60 4.39 19.33 1.21
CA ARG A 60 3.73 19.75 2.45
C ARG A 60 3.26 18.53 3.24
N ASP A 61 3.29 18.66 4.56
CA ASP A 61 2.73 17.68 5.50
C ASP A 61 1.18 17.67 5.42
N CYS A 62 0.60 16.48 5.42
CA CYS A 62 -0.86 16.32 5.40
C CYS A 62 -1.53 16.78 6.70
N ARG A 63 -0.78 17.01 7.77
CA ARG A 63 -1.27 17.59 9.03
C ARG A 63 -1.45 19.10 8.95
N ASP A 64 -0.78 19.75 8.01
CA ASP A 64 -0.93 21.20 7.78
C ASP A 64 -2.22 21.50 7.02
N THR A 65 -2.64 22.78 7.06
CA THR A 65 -3.78 23.22 6.25
C THR A 65 -3.45 23.11 4.75
N ILE A 66 -4.41 22.60 3.98
CA ILE A 66 -4.34 22.45 2.52
C ILE A 66 -5.41 23.28 1.80
N ASP A 67 -6.04 24.20 2.52
CA ASP A 67 -7.17 24.99 2.01
C ASP A 67 -6.82 25.82 0.78
N ASP A 68 -5.60 26.33 0.71
CA ASP A 68 -5.09 27.05 -0.46
C ASP A 68 -5.03 26.15 -1.71
N ILE A 69 -4.64 24.88 -1.56
CA ILE A 69 -4.65 23.91 -2.66
C ILE A 69 -6.09 23.64 -3.11
N LEU A 70 -6.99 23.35 -2.15
CA LEU A 70 -8.38 23.00 -2.43
C LEU A 70 -9.21 24.20 -2.96
N THR A 71 -8.84 25.41 -2.62
CA THR A 71 -9.46 26.63 -3.17
C THR A 71 -9.06 26.87 -4.62
N ASN A 72 -7.81 26.55 -4.98
CA ASN A 72 -7.28 26.74 -6.32
C ASN A 72 -7.59 25.60 -7.29
N HIS A 73 -8.03 24.43 -6.77
CA HIS A 73 -8.34 23.24 -7.57
C HIS A 73 -9.66 22.63 -7.13
N LYS A 74 -10.53 22.36 -8.11
CA LYS A 74 -11.73 21.55 -7.85
C LYS A 74 -11.30 20.09 -7.78
N ILE A 75 -11.28 19.50 -6.59
CA ILE A 75 -10.90 18.11 -6.38
C ILE A 75 -12.10 17.19 -6.56
N ASP A 76 -12.01 16.18 -7.42
CA ASP A 76 -13.07 15.20 -7.67
C ASP A 76 -12.93 13.94 -6.80
N GLY A 77 -11.73 13.67 -6.28
CA GLY A 77 -11.49 12.56 -5.36
C GLY A 77 -10.13 12.64 -4.68
N VAL A 78 -9.99 11.93 -3.57
CA VAL A 78 -8.75 11.82 -2.79
C VAL A 78 -8.33 10.37 -2.69
N ILE A 79 -7.04 10.10 -2.84
CA ILE A 79 -6.41 8.84 -2.46
C ILE A 79 -5.40 9.14 -1.36
N HIS A 80 -5.64 8.58 -0.16
CA HIS A 80 -4.86 8.90 1.02
C HIS A 80 -3.89 7.76 1.38
N PHE A 81 -2.62 7.92 0.95
CA PHE A 81 -1.50 7.02 1.31
C PHE A 81 -0.63 7.56 2.43
N ALA A 82 -0.59 8.89 2.63
CA ALA A 82 0.31 9.51 3.58
C ALA A 82 0.15 8.91 4.98
N ALA A 83 1.17 8.16 5.40
CA ALA A 83 1.25 7.51 6.71
C ALA A 83 2.66 6.98 6.95
N SER A 84 3.12 6.97 8.19
CA SER A 84 4.25 6.18 8.63
C SER A 84 3.83 4.70 8.71
N LYS A 85 4.65 3.78 8.14
CA LYS A 85 4.25 2.37 7.90
C LYS A 85 5.12 1.30 8.56
N ALA A 86 6.26 1.65 9.13
CA ALA A 86 7.22 0.68 9.64
C ALA A 86 6.79 0.15 11.02
N VAL A 87 6.38 -1.14 11.07
CA VAL A 87 5.85 -1.78 12.29
C VAL A 87 6.84 -1.66 13.46
N GLY A 88 8.10 -2.06 13.26
CA GLY A 88 9.12 -2.01 14.32
C GLY A 88 9.42 -0.59 14.83
N GLU A 89 9.41 0.40 13.92
CA GLU A 89 9.59 1.80 14.29
C GLU A 89 8.42 2.32 15.12
N SER A 90 7.19 1.92 14.78
CA SER A 90 5.98 2.33 15.50
C SER A 90 6.01 1.92 16.97
N VAL A 91 6.63 0.78 17.28
CA VAL A 91 6.80 0.32 18.67
C VAL A 91 7.74 1.24 19.46
N ASN A 92 8.79 1.73 18.80
CA ASN A 92 9.77 2.63 19.43
C ASN A 92 9.27 4.08 19.50
N ASN A 93 8.45 4.52 18.54
CA ASN A 93 7.98 5.91 18.41
C ASN A 93 6.44 5.98 18.29
N PRO A 94 5.65 5.44 19.25
CA PRO A 94 4.20 5.29 19.10
C PRO A 94 3.47 6.63 18.94
N LEU A 95 3.87 7.66 19.67
CA LEU A 95 3.20 8.96 19.64
C LEU A 95 3.34 9.65 18.27
N GLU A 96 4.49 9.51 17.62
CA GLU A 96 4.73 10.04 16.28
C GLU A 96 3.80 9.35 15.25
N TYR A 97 3.62 8.03 15.37
CA TYR A 97 2.72 7.27 14.51
C TYR A 97 1.26 7.66 14.71
N TYR A 98 0.81 7.84 15.95
CA TYR A 98 -0.54 8.33 16.21
C TYR A 98 -0.74 9.75 15.70
N ASP A 99 0.20 10.66 15.97
CA ASP A 99 0.11 12.04 15.50
C ASP A 99 0.10 12.11 13.98
N ASN A 100 1.04 11.44 13.32
CA ASN A 100 1.13 11.47 11.86
C ASN A 100 -0.08 10.82 11.19
N ASN A 101 -0.39 9.57 11.53
CA ASN A 101 -1.36 8.78 10.77
C ASN A 101 -2.81 9.17 11.06
N ILE A 102 -3.12 9.56 12.30
CA ILE A 102 -4.49 9.92 12.68
C ILE A 102 -4.78 11.38 12.32
N ASN A 103 -3.90 12.32 12.67
CA ASN A 103 -4.16 13.72 12.38
C ASN A 103 -4.17 14.04 10.88
N SER A 104 -3.32 13.37 10.08
CA SER A 104 -3.39 13.50 8.62
C SER A 104 -4.74 13.02 8.08
N LEU A 105 -5.25 11.86 8.54
CA LEU A 105 -6.57 11.36 8.15
C LEU A 105 -7.69 12.32 8.56
N LEU A 106 -7.67 12.81 9.80
CA LEU A 106 -8.68 13.77 10.30
C LEU A 106 -8.69 15.05 9.45
N ASN A 107 -7.53 15.58 9.10
CA ASN A 107 -7.43 16.77 8.25
C ASN A 107 -7.99 16.52 6.84
N ILE A 108 -7.70 15.37 6.25
CA ILE A 108 -8.25 15.00 4.92
C ILE A 108 -9.77 14.80 4.97
N LEU A 109 -10.31 14.16 6.00
CA LEU A 109 -11.75 13.98 6.15
C LEU A 109 -12.48 15.32 6.34
N ASP A 110 -11.92 16.22 7.16
CA ASP A 110 -12.46 17.58 7.35
C ASP A 110 -12.40 18.37 6.04
N ALA A 111 -11.30 18.27 5.30
CA ALA A 111 -11.17 18.88 3.98
C ALA A 111 -12.20 18.33 2.98
N CYS A 112 -12.43 17.02 2.94
CA CYS A 112 -13.47 16.43 2.09
C CYS A 112 -14.85 17.02 2.41
N LYS A 113 -15.19 17.18 3.68
CA LYS A 113 -16.45 17.77 4.11
C LYS A 113 -16.57 19.25 3.74
N ARG A 114 -15.55 20.07 4.01
CA ARG A 114 -15.57 21.53 3.77
C ARG A 114 -15.61 21.89 2.29
N PHE A 115 -14.96 21.10 1.44
CA PHE A 115 -14.81 21.37 0.00
C PHE A 115 -15.70 20.47 -0.89
N ASP A 116 -16.67 19.75 -0.30
CA ASP A 116 -17.62 18.84 -1.00
C ASP A 116 -16.90 17.80 -1.88
N ILE A 117 -15.77 17.25 -1.40
CA ILE A 117 -15.06 16.17 -2.08
C ILE A 117 -15.74 14.86 -1.71
N ARG A 118 -16.34 14.18 -2.68
CA ARG A 118 -17.29 13.09 -2.43
C ARG A 118 -16.70 11.68 -2.50
N SER A 119 -15.44 11.54 -2.87
CA SER A 119 -14.79 10.24 -3.02
C SER A 119 -13.44 10.22 -2.32
N LEU A 120 -13.26 9.28 -1.39
CA LEU A 120 -12.00 9.06 -0.68
C LEU A 120 -11.63 7.58 -0.72
N VAL A 121 -10.42 7.26 -1.18
CA VAL A 121 -9.82 5.93 -1.00
C VAL A 121 -8.80 6.00 0.13
N PHE A 122 -8.97 5.14 1.13
CA PHE A 122 -8.08 5.07 2.29
C PHE A 122 -7.19 3.83 2.24
N SER A 123 -5.89 4.05 2.45
CA SER A 123 -4.89 2.99 2.60
C SER A 123 -5.02 2.32 3.96
N SER A 124 -5.71 1.19 4.03
CA SER A 124 -5.76 0.32 5.19
C SER A 124 -4.75 -0.84 5.08
N SER A 125 -4.81 -1.86 5.92
CA SER A 125 -3.80 -2.91 6.01
C SER A 125 -4.38 -4.23 6.50
N CYS A 126 -3.86 -5.36 6.02
CA CYS A 126 -4.15 -6.68 6.56
C CYS A 126 -3.62 -6.89 7.99
N SER A 127 -2.72 -6.02 8.47
CA SER A 127 -2.20 -6.09 9.85
C SER A 127 -3.29 -5.97 10.93
N LEU A 128 -4.51 -5.53 10.54
CA LEU A 128 -5.67 -5.48 11.43
C LEU A 128 -6.20 -6.86 11.82
N TYR A 129 -5.97 -7.88 10.99
CA TYR A 129 -6.43 -9.24 11.29
C TYR A 129 -5.61 -9.89 12.41
N GLY A 130 -4.31 -9.57 12.49
CA GLY A 130 -3.41 -10.21 13.45
C GLY A 130 -3.25 -11.70 13.19
N ASP A 131 -3.09 -12.48 14.27
CA ASP A 131 -3.05 -13.93 14.19
C ASP A 131 -4.47 -14.48 14.22
N VAL A 132 -4.82 -15.29 13.22
CA VAL A 132 -6.18 -15.80 13.02
C VAL A 132 -6.20 -17.30 12.88
N ASP A 133 -7.23 -17.94 13.45
CA ASP A 133 -7.41 -19.40 13.41
C ASP A 133 -7.91 -19.91 12.03
N LYS A 134 -8.58 -19.05 11.27
CA LYS A 134 -9.23 -19.44 10.01
C LYS A 134 -8.71 -18.63 8.84
N LEU A 135 -8.32 -19.33 7.80
CA LEU A 135 -7.86 -18.78 6.54
C LEU A 135 -8.66 -19.39 5.37
N PRO A 136 -8.83 -18.66 4.25
CA PRO A 136 -8.43 -17.27 4.04
C PRO A 136 -9.27 -16.29 4.87
N VAL A 137 -8.70 -15.08 5.18
CA VAL A 137 -9.46 -14.02 5.84
C VAL A 137 -10.24 -13.20 4.82
N ASN A 138 -11.47 -12.83 5.18
CA ASN A 138 -12.31 -11.88 4.44
C ASN A 138 -12.64 -10.67 5.32
N GLU A 139 -13.42 -9.74 4.79
CA GLU A 139 -13.74 -8.49 5.47
C GLU A 139 -14.65 -8.67 6.71
N ASP A 140 -15.36 -9.81 6.81
CA ASP A 140 -16.20 -10.21 7.95
C ASP A 140 -15.39 -10.94 9.04
N THR A 141 -14.12 -11.29 8.78
CA THR A 141 -13.23 -11.90 9.77
C THR A 141 -13.04 -10.93 10.94
N GLU A 142 -13.23 -11.43 12.15
CA GLU A 142 -13.05 -10.65 13.37
C GLU A 142 -11.63 -10.08 13.44
N LEU A 143 -11.53 -8.79 13.73
CA LEU A 143 -10.24 -8.11 13.86
C LEU A 143 -9.67 -8.40 15.25
N SER A 144 -8.41 -8.77 15.31
CA SER A 144 -7.71 -8.98 16.57
C SER A 144 -7.29 -7.66 17.22
N ASP A 145 -6.82 -7.73 18.47
CA ASP A 145 -6.13 -6.58 19.09
C ASP A 145 -4.82 -6.32 18.34
N PRO A 146 -4.63 -5.12 17.75
CA PRO A 146 -3.46 -4.84 16.92
C PRO A 146 -2.15 -4.96 17.69
N GLN A 147 -1.20 -5.71 17.14
CA GLN A 147 0.08 -6.01 17.77
C GLN A 147 1.11 -4.86 17.69
N SER A 148 0.75 -3.75 17.05
CA SER A 148 1.64 -2.58 16.92
C SER A 148 0.87 -1.27 16.86
N PRO A 149 1.48 -0.14 17.27
CA PRO A 149 0.89 1.18 17.09
C PRO A 149 0.53 1.49 15.63
N TYR A 150 1.33 1.08 14.66
CA TYR A 150 0.99 1.20 13.24
C TYR A 150 -0.34 0.51 12.91
N ALA A 151 -0.50 -0.77 13.26
CA ALA A 151 -1.74 -1.50 13.00
C ALA A 151 -2.91 -0.85 13.74
N TYR A 152 -2.71 -0.38 14.96
CA TYR A 152 -3.73 0.32 15.72
C TYR A 152 -4.16 1.63 15.05
N THR A 153 -3.24 2.40 14.43
CA THR A 153 -3.64 3.61 13.67
C THR A 153 -4.55 3.28 12.48
N LYS A 154 -4.36 2.13 11.83
CA LYS A 154 -5.23 1.69 10.74
C LYS A 154 -6.61 1.26 11.25
N LEU A 155 -6.68 0.54 12.37
CA LEU A 155 -7.94 0.17 13.03
C LEU A 155 -8.75 1.41 13.43
N VAL A 156 -8.11 2.35 14.12
CA VAL A 156 -8.73 3.63 14.51
C VAL A 156 -9.14 4.43 13.27
N GLY A 157 -8.32 4.43 12.22
CA GLY A 157 -8.63 5.09 10.95
C GLY A 157 -9.92 4.56 10.31
N GLU A 158 -10.09 3.24 10.21
CA GLU A 158 -11.33 2.64 9.70
C GLU A 158 -12.54 2.99 10.58
N ARG A 159 -12.36 3.03 11.90
CA ARG A 159 -13.43 3.43 12.82
C ARG A 159 -13.82 4.89 12.63
N ILE A 160 -12.86 5.81 12.55
CA ILE A 160 -13.09 7.23 12.28
C ILE A 160 -13.84 7.40 10.96
N ILE A 161 -13.44 6.69 9.91
CA ILE A 161 -14.08 6.71 8.60
C ILE A 161 -15.54 6.24 8.70
N SER A 162 -15.80 5.15 9.41
CA SER A 162 -17.16 4.65 9.60
C SER A 162 -18.06 5.68 10.29
N ASP A 163 -17.59 6.31 11.37
CA ASP A 163 -18.34 7.35 12.10
C ASP A 163 -18.52 8.60 11.23
N PHE A 164 -17.51 8.96 10.42
CA PHE A 164 -17.58 10.07 9.46
C PHE A 164 -18.62 9.83 8.36
N CYS A 165 -18.63 8.64 7.74
CA CYS A 165 -19.60 8.28 6.71
C CYS A 165 -21.04 8.30 7.24
N ASN A 166 -21.27 7.80 8.46
CA ASN A 166 -22.57 7.83 9.11
C ASN A 166 -23.14 9.26 9.28
N SER A 167 -22.26 10.26 9.41
CA SER A 167 -22.63 11.66 9.57
C SER A 167 -22.59 12.47 8.27
N ASN A 168 -22.05 11.92 7.17
CA ASN A 168 -21.86 12.60 5.88
C ASN A 168 -22.26 11.66 4.72
N SER A 169 -23.54 11.35 4.60
CA SER A 169 -24.08 10.34 3.67
C SER A 169 -23.91 10.67 2.17
N ASN A 170 -23.42 11.85 1.82
CA ASN A 170 -23.08 12.24 0.45
C ASN A 170 -21.60 11.98 0.09
N ILE A 171 -20.78 11.58 1.05
CA ILE A 171 -19.36 11.25 0.84
C ILE A 171 -19.21 9.72 0.86
N SER A 172 -18.52 9.21 -0.13
CA SER A 172 -18.20 7.80 -0.28
C SER A 172 -16.76 7.54 0.12
N VAL A 173 -16.50 6.48 0.90
CA VAL A 173 -15.17 6.07 1.28
C VAL A 173 -14.98 4.58 1.03
N VAL A 174 -13.87 4.22 0.41
CA VAL A 174 -13.41 2.83 0.29
C VAL A 174 -12.09 2.67 1.02
N SER A 175 -12.07 1.82 2.04
CA SER A 175 -10.85 1.44 2.74
C SER A 175 -10.29 0.15 2.14
N LEU A 176 -9.07 0.20 1.61
CA LEU A 176 -8.42 -0.95 0.97
C LEU A 176 -7.41 -1.58 1.95
N ARG A 177 -7.68 -2.81 2.39
CA ARG A 177 -6.77 -3.59 3.24
C ARG A 177 -5.79 -4.35 2.35
N TYR A 178 -4.59 -3.79 2.17
CA TYR A 178 -3.54 -4.48 1.41
C TYR A 178 -2.94 -5.61 2.20
N PHE A 179 -2.65 -6.71 1.51
CA PHE A 179 -1.73 -7.72 2.00
C PHE A 179 -0.29 -7.26 1.72
N ASN A 180 0.63 -8.07 1.28
CA ASN A 180 2.03 -7.68 1.14
C ASN A 180 2.33 -7.10 -0.26
N PRO A 181 2.38 -5.76 -0.43
CA PRO A 181 2.71 -5.16 -1.72
C PRO A 181 4.17 -5.44 -2.08
N VAL A 182 4.39 -5.97 -3.28
CA VAL A 182 5.71 -6.32 -3.82
C VAL A 182 5.79 -6.04 -5.32
N GLY A 183 7.01 -6.13 -5.89
CA GLY A 183 7.24 -5.88 -7.31
C GLY A 183 7.52 -4.42 -7.63
N ALA A 184 7.57 -4.12 -8.92
CA ALA A 184 7.81 -2.78 -9.44
C ALA A 184 7.09 -2.60 -10.78
N HIS A 185 7.03 -1.37 -11.28
CA HIS A 185 6.44 -1.10 -12.59
C HIS A 185 7.22 -1.84 -13.71
N GLU A 186 6.52 -2.36 -14.69
CA GLU A 186 7.08 -3.17 -15.79
C GLU A 186 8.22 -2.48 -16.56
N SER A 187 8.22 -1.14 -16.60
CA SER A 187 9.32 -0.37 -17.21
C SER A 187 10.66 -0.55 -16.48
N GLY A 188 10.64 -0.86 -15.18
CA GLY A 188 11.81 -0.83 -14.30
C GLY A 188 12.26 0.59 -13.90
N GLU A 189 11.43 1.61 -14.12
CA GLU A 189 11.74 3.01 -13.78
C GLU A 189 11.12 3.46 -12.45
N ILE A 190 10.07 2.78 -11.98
CA ILE A 190 9.36 3.07 -10.74
C ILE A 190 9.23 1.78 -9.92
N GLY A 191 9.58 1.84 -8.65
CA GLY A 191 9.53 0.72 -7.71
C GLY A 191 9.66 1.20 -6.27
N GLU A 192 9.84 0.27 -5.33
CA GLU A 192 10.08 0.63 -3.94
C GLU A 192 11.48 1.24 -3.79
N TYR A 193 11.55 2.49 -3.34
CA TYR A 193 12.80 3.23 -3.12
C TYR A 193 12.98 3.50 -1.61
N PRO A 194 13.60 2.57 -0.86
CA PRO A 194 13.81 2.78 0.57
C PRO A 194 14.80 3.93 0.79
N ILE A 195 14.42 4.90 1.63
CA ILE A 195 15.31 6.01 2.04
C ILE A 195 16.22 5.63 3.22
N THR A 196 15.90 4.52 3.87
CA THR A 196 16.68 3.90 4.96
C THR A 196 17.00 2.45 4.60
N LYS A 197 17.63 1.71 5.53
CA LYS A 197 17.88 0.27 5.31
C LYS A 197 16.57 -0.45 4.99
N PRO A 198 16.50 -1.24 3.89
CA PRO A 198 15.30 -1.97 3.52
C PRO A 198 14.83 -2.92 4.63
N ASN A 199 13.51 -2.90 4.90
CA ASN A 199 12.87 -3.82 5.84
C ASN A 199 11.85 -4.75 5.16
N ASN A 200 11.38 -4.38 3.96
CA ASN A 200 10.49 -5.23 3.17
C ASN A 200 11.30 -6.33 2.48
N ILE A 201 10.67 -7.49 2.31
CA ILE A 201 11.36 -8.72 1.90
C ILE A 201 12.02 -8.62 0.52
N LEU A 202 11.34 -8.12 -0.53
CA LEU A 202 11.92 -8.06 -1.87
C LEU A 202 13.11 -7.09 -1.99
N PRO A 203 13.07 -5.86 -1.45
CA PRO A 203 14.26 -5.00 -1.40
C PRO A 203 15.44 -5.65 -0.67
N VAL A 204 15.20 -6.43 0.41
CA VAL A 204 16.25 -7.15 1.13
C VAL A 204 16.83 -8.27 0.26
N ILE A 205 15.99 -9.06 -0.42
CA ILE A 205 16.41 -10.11 -1.35
C ILE A 205 17.22 -9.51 -2.51
N CYS A 206 16.73 -8.43 -3.13
CA CYS A 206 17.44 -7.74 -4.21
C CYS A 206 18.81 -7.24 -3.78
N ASN A 207 18.91 -6.64 -2.59
CA ASN A 207 20.20 -6.19 -2.05
C ASN A 207 21.17 -7.36 -1.83
N SER A 208 20.69 -8.47 -1.25
CA SER A 208 21.52 -9.69 -1.08
C SER A 208 21.99 -10.26 -2.41
N ALA A 209 21.11 -10.29 -3.42
CA ALA A 209 21.44 -10.75 -4.77
C ALA A 209 22.52 -9.89 -5.45
N ASP A 210 22.47 -8.57 -5.26
CA ASP A 210 23.38 -7.62 -5.91
C ASP A 210 24.74 -7.52 -5.21
N THR A 211 24.72 -7.49 -3.89
CA THR A 211 25.94 -7.27 -3.08
C THR A 211 26.60 -8.54 -2.58
N GLY A 212 25.89 -9.68 -2.57
CA GLY A 212 26.32 -10.92 -1.90
C GLY A 212 26.24 -10.87 -0.38
N GLU A 213 25.73 -9.80 0.23
CA GLU A 213 25.53 -9.71 1.67
C GLU A 213 24.54 -10.74 2.17
N GLU A 214 24.87 -11.35 3.32
CA GLU A 214 24.01 -12.36 3.95
C GLU A 214 22.72 -11.71 4.51
N MET A 215 21.56 -12.15 4.02
CA MET A 215 20.27 -11.79 4.61
C MET A 215 19.86 -12.80 5.68
N VAL A 216 18.90 -12.41 6.53
CA VAL A 216 18.37 -13.26 7.60
C VAL A 216 16.94 -13.64 7.30
N VAL A 217 16.67 -14.95 7.28
CA VAL A 217 15.32 -15.54 7.30
C VAL A 217 14.99 -15.87 8.76
N PHE A 218 13.88 -15.36 9.26
CA PHE A 218 13.48 -15.55 10.65
C PHE A 218 12.51 -16.72 10.79
N GLY A 219 12.93 -17.73 11.53
CA GLY A 219 12.18 -18.96 11.80
C GLY A 219 12.12 -19.93 10.62
N ASP A 220 12.30 -21.21 10.94
CA ASP A 220 12.16 -22.36 10.05
C ASP A 220 11.37 -23.52 10.70
N THR A 221 10.74 -23.25 11.83
CA THR A 221 10.03 -24.23 12.67
C THR A 221 8.54 -23.91 12.87
N TYR A 222 8.01 -22.93 12.10
CA TYR A 222 6.59 -22.65 12.11
C TYR A 222 5.78 -23.82 11.54
N ASP A 223 4.55 -23.99 11.97
CA ASP A 223 3.61 -24.99 11.42
C ASP A 223 3.13 -24.56 10.03
N THR A 224 4.05 -24.63 9.07
CA THR A 224 3.85 -24.31 7.66
C THR A 224 4.56 -25.35 6.79
N ARG A 225 4.31 -25.33 5.48
CA ARG A 225 4.82 -26.37 4.56
C ARG A 225 6.36 -26.47 4.45
N ASP A 226 7.08 -25.42 4.80
CA ASP A 226 8.55 -25.40 4.78
C ASP A 226 9.17 -24.80 6.06
N GLY A 227 8.35 -24.56 7.06
CA GLY A 227 8.75 -24.01 8.35
C GLY A 227 8.92 -22.49 8.39
N SER A 228 8.87 -21.79 7.25
CA SER A 228 8.92 -20.32 7.23
C SER A 228 7.52 -19.69 7.17
N CYS A 229 7.42 -18.41 7.53
CA CYS A 229 6.14 -17.70 7.51
C CYS A 229 5.52 -17.63 6.11
N ILE A 230 4.18 -17.73 6.04
CA ILE A 230 3.42 -17.60 4.80
C ILE A 230 2.77 -16.21 4.74
N ARG A 231 2.90 -15.54 3.60
CA ARG A 231 2.31 -14.23 3.33
C ARG A 231 1.56 -14.25 1.99
N ASP A 232 0.59 -13.37 1.86
CA ASP A 232 -0.09 -13.09 0.60
C ASP A 232 0.60 -11.92 -0.09
N TYR A 233 1.37 -12.20 -1.12
CA TYR A 233 2.07 -11.17 -1.90
C TYR A 233 1.19 -10.70 -3.06
N VAL A 234 1.12 -9.40 -3.24
CA VAL A 234 0.32 -8.74 -4.28
C VAL A 234 1.19 -7.78 -5.06
N HIS A 235 1.12 -7.85 -6.38
CA HIS A 235 1.89 -6.92 -7.22
C HIS A 235 1.42 -5.48 -7.00
N VAL A 236 2.35 -4.57 -6.81
CA VAL A 236 2.04 -3.15 -6.53
C VAL A 236 1.18 -2.49 -7.62
N SER A 237 1.34 -2.91 -8.90
CA SER A 237 0.50 -2.42 -10.00
C SER A 237 -0.95 -2.93 -9.91
N ASP A 238 -1.20 -4.12 -9.36
CA ASP A 238 -2.55 -4.60 -9.08
C ASP A 238 -3.20 -3.78 -7.96
N ILE A 239 -2.45 -3.48 -6.91
CA ILE A 239 -2.91 -2.60 -5.84
C ILE A 239 -3.22 -1.20 -6.39
N ALA A 240 -2.32 -0.64 -7.21
CA ALA A 240 -2.52 0.66 -7.86
C ALA A 240 -3.83 0.71 -8.66
N ARG A 241 -4.10 -0.34 -9.45
CA ARG A 241 -5.34 -0.47 -10.22
C ARG A 241 -6.58 -0.49 -9.32
N ALA A 242 -6.54 -1.19 -8.18
CA ALA A 242 -7.66 -1.24 -7.26
C ALA A 242 -8.06 0.15 -6.71
N HIS A 243 -7.11 1.09 -6.59
CA HIS A 243 -7.41 2.47 -6.20
C HIS A 243 -8.21 3.21 -7.28
N VAL A 244 -7.82 3.04 -8.55
CA VAL A 244 -8.55 3.61 -9.69
C VAL A 244 -9.94 2.98 -9.81
N ASP A 245 -10.03 1.65 -9.69
CA ASP A 245 -11.29 0.92 -9.70
C ASP A 245 -12.22 1.37 -8.56
N SER A 246 -11.66 1.68 -7.37
CA SER A 246 -12.41 2.21 -6.23
C SER A 246 -12.99 3.60 -6.49
N LEU A 247 -12.23 4.51 -7.12
CA LEU A 247 -12.74 5.81 -7.53
C LEU A 247 -13.89 5.67 -8.54
N ASN A 248 -13.75 4.75 -9.50
CA ASN A 248 -14.80 4.47 -10.49
C ASN A 248 -16.05 3.87 -9.83
N TYR A 249 -15.88 2.94 -8.88
CA TYR A 249 -16.97 2.36 -8.10
C TYR A 249 -17.75 3.43 -7.33
N MET A 250 -17.04 4.33 -6.64
CA MET A 250 -17.66 5.43 -5.89
C MET A 250 -18.36 6.45 -6.80
N SER A 251 -17.87 6.68 -8.02
CA SER A 251 -18.51 7.60 -8.97
C SER A 251 -19.92 7.13 -9.39
N SER A 252 -20.16 5.83 -9.35
CA SER A 252 -21.44 5.20 -9.69
C SER A 252 -22.32 4.90 -8.46
N ASN A 253 -21.76 5.02 -7.25
CA ASN A 253 -22.41 4.66 -5.99
C ASN A 253 -22.13 5.72 -4.93
N VAL A 254 -23.11 6.53 -4.58
CA VAL A 254 -22.94 7.63 -3.64
C VAL A 254 -23.26 7.18 -2.20
N GLY A 255 -22.49 7.69 -1.24
CA GLY A 255 -22.72 7.47 0.20
C GLY A 255 -22.37 6.08 0.67
N ILE A 256 -21.44 5.41 -0.01
CA ILE A 256 -20.93 4.09 0.42
C ILE A 256 -19.78 4.24 1.42
N CYS A 257 -19.68 3.24 2.30
CA CYS A 257 -18.57 3.11 3.23
C CYS A 257 -18.15 1.63 3.24
N ASP A 258 -17.23 1.28 2.36
CA ASP A 258 -16.82 -0.11 2.16
C ASP A 258 -15.38 -0.35 2.63
N VAL A 259 -15.14 -1.55 3.18
CA VAL A 259 -13.81 -2.11 3.42
C VAL A 259 -13.61 -3.25 2.43
N ILE A 260 -12.46 -3.32 1.78
CA ILE A 260 -12.17 -4.32 0.72
C ILE A 260 -10.76 -4.86 0.88
N ASN A 261 -10.61 -6.18 0.90
CA ASN A 261 -9.32 -6.86 0.91
C ASN A 261 -8.69 -6.88 -0.48
N LEU A 262 -7.38 -6.64 -0.53
CA LEU A 262 -6.57 -6.75 -1.74
C LEU A 262 -5.42 -7.73 -1.50
N GLY A 263 -5.63 -8.98 -1.86
CA GLY A 263 -4.63 -10.04 -1.83
C GLY A 263 -4.76 -10.96 -3.05
N SER A 264 -3.77 -11.80 -3.27
CA SER A 264 -3.81 -12.81 -4.33
C SER A 264 -4.66 -14.03 -3.95
N GLY A 265 -4.82 -14.27 -2.65
CA GLY A 265 -5.41 -15.49 -2.11
C GLY A 265 -4.42 -16.67 -2.07
N ASP A 266 -3.24 -16.49 -2.64
CA ASP A 266 -2.18 -17.49 -2.69
C ASP A 266 -1.14 -17.19 -1.59
N GLY A 267 -1.18 -17.97 -0.53
CA GLY A 267 -0.16 -17.88 0.50
C GLY A 267 1.19 -18.42 0.00
N VAL A 268 2.21 -17.57 -0.05
CA VAL A 268 3.59 -17.93 -0.44
C VAL A 268 4.51 -17.82 0.76
N SER A 269 5.34 -18.84 1.00
CA SER A 269 6.29 -18.81 2.12
C SER A 269 7.52 -17.93 1.78
N VAL A 270 8.24 -17.52 2.82
CA VAL A 270 9.47 -16.74 2.64
C VAL A 270 10.53 -17.53 1.84
N LEU A 271 10.69 -18.83 2.11
CA LEU A 271 11.65 -19.66 1.39
C LEU A 271 11.22 -19.93 -0.05
N GLU A 272 9.91 -20.09 -0.32
CA GLU A 272 9.38 -20.18 -1.69
C GLU A 272 9.62 -18.89 -2.48
N LEU A 273 9.45 -17.72 -1.85
CA LEU A 273 9.73 -16.44 -2.49
C LEU A 273 11.21 -16.31 -2.88
N ILE A 274 12.13 -16.66 -1.97
CA ILE A 274 13.57 -16.66 -2.25
C ILE A 274 13.90 -17.60 -3.40
N LYS A 275 13.41 -18.84 -3.36
CA LYS A 275 13.64 -19.82 -4.41
C LYS A 275 13.09 -19.35 -5.77
N THR A 276 11.89 -18.78 -5.79
CA THR A 276 11.30 -18.22 -7.02
C THR A 276 12.15 -17.07 -7.55
N PHE A 277 12.66 -16.21 -6.66
CA PHE A 277 13.55 -15.11 -7.06
C PHE A 277 14.83 -15.62 -7.72
N GLU A 278 15.47 -16.64 -7.13
CA GLU A 278 16.69 -17.27 -7.68
C GLU A 278 16.43 -17.89 -9.07
N GLU A 279 15.35 -18.67 -9.18
CA GLU A 279 14.99 -19.36 -10.43
C GLU A 279 14.66 -18.39 -11.57
N VAL A 280 13.90 -17.35 -11.28
CA VAL A 280 13.43 -16.38 -12.31
C VAL A 280 14.54 -15.46 -12.75
N ASN A 281 15.41 -15.01 -11.84
CA ASN A 281 16.43 -14.00 -12.14
C ASN A 281 17.83 -14.61 -12.40
N GLY A 282 17.98 -15.92 -12.23
CA GLY A 282 19.26 -16.62 -12.48
C GLY A 282 20.39 -16.20 -11.53
N VAL A 283 20.07 -15.89 -10.28
CA VAL A 283 20.99 -15.44 -9.24
C VAL A 283 20.87 -16.33 -8.00
N ASN A 284 21.87 -16.29 -7.11
CA ASN A 284 21.80 -16.98 -5.82
C ASN A 284 21.67 -15.98 -4.69
N ILE A 285 20.88 -16.31 -3.68
CA ILE A 285 20.71 -15.49 -2.50
C ILE A 285 21.51 -16.06 -1.34
N ASN A 286 22.37 -15.23 -0.77
CA ASN A 286 23.11 -15.59 0.43
C ASN A 286 22.23 -15.32 1.66
N TYR A 287 21.73 -16.38 2.32
CA TYR A 287 20.92 -16.22 3.52
C TYR A 287 21.26 -17.23 4.60
N LYS A 288 20.98 -16.84 5.83
CA LYS A 288 20.97 -17.75 6.98
C LYS A 288 19.62 -17.74 7.66
N ILE A 289 19.29 -18.84 8.32
CA ILE A 289 18.12 -18.95 9.17
C ILE A 289 18.49 -18.53 10.60
N SER A 290 17.64 -17.76 11.24
CA SER A 290 17.75 -17.34 12.63
C SER A 290 16.48 -17.72 13.40
N ASP A 291 16.49 -17.51 14.71
CA ASP A 291 15.32 -17.73 15.54
C ASP A 291 14.10 -16.91 15.05
N ALA A 292 12.92 -17.43 15.31
CA ALA A 292 11.66 -16.74 15.05
C ALA A 292 11.60 -15.39 15.79
N ARG A 293 11.01 -14.37 15.14
CA ARG A 293 10.79 -13.09 15.82
C ARG A 293 9.54 -13.17 16.70
N GLU A 294 9.60 -12.57 17.86
CA GLU A 294 8.43 -12.41 18.72
C GLU A 294 7.33 -11.60 17.99
N GLY A 295 6.10 -12.11 18.01
CA GLY A 295 4.96 -11.48 17.35
C GLY A 295 4.85 -11.70 15.83
N ASP A 296 5.70 -12.54 15.23
CA ASP A 296 5.51 -12.91 13.82
C ASP A 296 4.22 -13.73 13.63
N ILE A 297 3.36 -13.28 12.71
CA ILE A 297 2.19 -14.04 12.27
C ILE A 297 2.67 -15.23 11.45
N VAL A 298 2.25 -16.44 11.81
CA VAL A 298 2.69 -17.68 11.14
C VAL A 298 2.25 -17.69 9.69
N GLN A 299 0.98 -17.40 9.42
CA GLN A 299 0.43 -17.37 8.06
C GLN A 299 -0.77 -16.41 7.96
N ILE A 300 -0.84 -15.69 6.84
CA ILE A 300 -2.01 -14.87 6.51
C ILE A 300 -2.14 -14.74 4.99
N TYR A 301 -3.36 -15.00 4.48
CA TYR A 301 -3.74 -14.77 3.08
C TYR A 301 -5.25 -14.50 2.97
N SER A 302 -5.63 -13.82 1.88
CA SER A 302 -6.94 -13.20 1.73
C SER A 302 -7.95 -14.04 0.95
N ASP A 303 -9.22 -13.77 1.20
CA ASP A 303 -10.30 -13.92 0.23
C ASP A 303 -10.61 -12.53 -0.34
N SER A 304 -10.33 -12.33 -1.63
CA SER A 304 -10.57 -11.07 -2.34
C SER A 304 -11.87 -11.10 -3.18
N SER A 305 -12.80 -11.99 -2.87
CA SER A 305 -14.08 -12.13 -3.58
C SER A 305 -14.91 -10.84 -3.59
N LYS A 306 -14.82 -10.03 -2.53
CA LYS A 306 -15.49 -8.72 -2.44
C LYS A 306 -14.89 -7.72 -3.43
N ALA A 307 -13.56 -7.68 -3.58
CA ALA A 307 -12.89 -6.86 -4.59
C ALA A 307 -13.34 -7.22 -6.01
N LYS A 308 -13.39 -8.50 -6.32
CA LYS A 308 -13.91 -8.99 -7.61
C LYS A 308 -15.36 -8.57 -7.85
N LYS A 309 -16.21 -8.74 -6.85
CA LYS A 309 -17.65 -8.43 -6.94
C LYS A 309 -17.94 -6.95 -7.10
N LEU A 310 -17.28 -6.08 -6.32
CA LEU A 310 -17.60 -4.65 -6.26
C LEU A 310 -16.78 -3.83 -7.26
N LEU A 311 -15.50 -4.15 -7.42
CA LEU A 311 -14.56 -3.40 -8.26
C LEU A 311 -14.28 -4.07 -9.61
N GLY A 312 -14.69 -5.33 -9.82
CA GLY A 312 -14.23 -6.14 -10.95
C GLY A 312 -12.73 -6.46 -10.89
N TRP A 313 -12.12 -6.32 -9.71
CA TRP A 313 -10.69 -6.44 -9.52
C TRP A 313 -10.26 -7.88 -9.23
N GLU A 314 -9.21 -8.30 -9.90
CA GLU A 314 -8.47 -9.56 -9.66
C GLU A 314 -6.99 -9.29 -9.90
N THR A 315 -6.10 -10.06 -9.29
CA THR A 315 -4.66 -9.98 -9.58
C THR A 315 -4.38 -10.36 -11.04
N LYS A 316 -3.49 -9.62 -11.69
CA LYS A 316 -3.03 -9.89 -13.07
C LYS A 316 -1.61 -10.46 -13.10
N TYR A 317 -0.84 -10.17 -12.06
CA TYR A 317 0.57 -10.53 -11.96
C TYR A 317 0.75 -11.66 -10.97
N ASP A 318 1.56 -12.65 -11.34
CA ASP A 318 1.94 -13.75 -10.46
C ASP A 318 3.23 -13.45 -9.69
N ILE A 319 3.65 -14.40 -8.86
CA ILE A 319 4.86 -14.27 -8.03
C ILE A 319 6.14 -14.12 -8.87
N LYS A 320 6.18 -14.68 -10.09
CA LYS A 320 7.32 -14.55 -11.00
C LYS A 320 7.44 -13.15 -11.56
N ASP A 321 6.30 -12.53 -11.92
CA ASP A 321 6.24 -11.13 -12.33
C ASP A 321 6.71 -10.21 -11.20
N MET A 322 6.28 -10.50 -9.97
CA MET A 322 6.66 -9.73 -8.78
C MET A 322 8.17 -9.72 -8.56
N VAL A 323 8.81 -10.89 -8.56
CA VAL A 323 10.26 -10.99 -8.33
C VAL A 323 11.08 -10.46 -9.52
N SER A 324 10.61 -10.67 -10.74
CA SER A 324 11.28 -10.19 -11.96
C SER A 324 11.24 -8.66 -12.05
N SER A 325 10.07 -8.04 -11.82
CA SER A 325 9.94 -6.58 -11.87
C SER A 325 10.72 -5.90 -10.76
N ALA A 326 10.73 -6.46 -9.54
CA ALA A 326 11.52 -5.93 -8.42
C ALA A 326 13.02 -5.96 -8.73
N TRP A 327 13.53 -7.06 -9.31
CA TRP A 327 14.93 -7.18 -9.68
C TRP A 327 15.29 -6.20 -10.81
N LYS A 328 14.44 -6.09 -11.84
CA LYS A 328 14.62 -5.13 -12.92
C LYS A 328 14.73 -3.69 -12.40
N TRP A 329 13.85 -3.30 -11.48
CA TRP A 329 13.90 -2.00 -10.82
C TRP A 329 15.20 -1.81 -10.03
N HIS A 330 15.57 -2.79 -9.20
CA HIS A 330 16.80 -2.74 -8.38
C HIS A 330 18.04 -2.52 -9.24
N LYS A 331 18.12 -3.15 -10.41
CA LYS A 331 19.25 -3.00 -11.35
C LYS A 331 19.29 -1.61 -12.03
N ASN A 332 18.23 -0.82 -11.94
CA ASN A 332 18.12 0.53 -12.52
C ASN A 332 18.26 1.63 -11.46
N LEU A 333 18.53 1.27 -10.20
CA LEU A 333 18.83 2.22 -9.13
C LEU A 333 20.25 2.73 -9.23
#